data_a65933aa5ed11a9f5c908686f69f72ff
#
_entry.id   a65933aa5ed11a9f5c908686f69f72ff
#
_cell.length_a   1.000
_cell.length_b   1.000
_cell.length_c   1.000
_cell.angle_alpha   90.00
_cell.angle_beta   90.00
_cell.angle_gamma   90.00
#
_symmetry.space_group_name_H-M   'P 1'
#
loop_
_entity.id
_entity.type
_entity.pdbx_description
1 polymer ?
#
loop_
_entity_poly.entity_id
_entity_poly.type
_entity_poly.pdbx_seq_one_letter_code
_entity_poly.pdbx_strand_id
1 'polypeptide(L)'
;MKENKRSSLIVSELSLKFFKMFSIFTNINKKAFINAIIATLVVIAATVIGSVNLQNFDAALSIYFFGTICMTFGVVYHHSVWKQRPATQKYWKRTWEFIFSKDYPIYMKEVVRLSIRNILFQKFIMPRGRMRWFGHFLLATGCLISFAVTFGLTFGWMHFTLKEGTIDMYETHMMGFTVMTFPLNTVMATILFHILVWTAIMVIVGCLIMMHRRFVDEGLIATQWFERDWLPLILLVAVSVTGLGIWFDYSYLEGKMSQFMAIIHAITVAMFLMWIPFGKFFHIFQRPAQVGANIYKIEGKRRGMQTCPHTGDEYTTSMHIEDLKEITQERGFDLENEEGKSYLDFSPEGKRAMLAKAHLKARQESGTYFG
;
A
#
# COMPACT_ATOMS: atom_id res chain seq x y z
N MET A 1 -19.01 29.47 45.13
CA MET A 1 -17.90 30.01 44.29
C MET A 1 -17.00 28.98 43.65
N LYS A 2 -16.77 27.80 44.25
CA LYS A 2 -15.93 26.69 43.69
C LYS A 2 -16.63 25.86 42.59
N GLU A 3 -17.95 25.71 42.65
CA GLU A 3 -18.73 24.95 41.66
C GLU A 3 -18.84 25.67 40.30
N ASN A 4 -18.97 27.00 40.34
CA ASN A 4 -19.07 27.80 39.12
C ASN A 4 -17.74 27.85 38.30
N LYS A 5 -16.60 27.63 38.97
CA LYS A 5 -15.29 27.56 38.32
C LYS A 5 -15.05 26.19 37.64
N ARG A 6 -15.65 25.13 38.18
CA ARG A 6 -15.53 23.77 37.64
C ARG A 6 -16.40 23.58 36.41
N SER A 7 -17.61 24.15 36.39
CA SER A 7 -18.49 24.12 35.21
C SER A 7 -17.96 24.99 34.06
N SER A 8 -17.34 26.14 34.32
CA SER A 8 -16.70 26.95 33.29
C SER A 8 -15.46 26.30 32.66
N LEU A 9 -14.69 25.54 33.42
CA LEU A 9 -13.54 24.77 32.92
C LEU A 9 -13.99 23.59 32.03
N ILE A 10 -15.05 22.89 32.42
CA ILE A 10 -15.60 21.76 31.61
C ILE A 10 -16.20 22.28 30.30
N VAL A 11 -16.90 23.41 30.32
CA VAL A 11 -17.45 24.05 29.11
C VAL A 11 -16.31 24.52 28.17
N SER A 12 -15.23 25.08 28.75
CA SER A 12 -14.08 25.53 27.94
C SER A 12 -13.30 24.33 27.33
N GLU A 13 -13.16 23.24 28.06
CA GLU A 13 -12.53 22.02 27.52
C GLU A 13 -13.40 21.35 26.43
N LEU A 14 -14.72 21.30 26.63
CA LEU A 14 -15.64 20.77 25.60
C LEU A 14 -15.66 21.66 24.34
N SER A 15 -15.64 22.98 24.51
CA SER A 15 -15.56 23.91 23.37
C SER A 15 -14.22 23.81 22.64
N LEU A 16 -13.10 23.63 23.35
CA LEU A 16 -11.77 23.37 22.75
C LEU A 16 -11.71 22.03 22.01
N LYS A 17 -12.30 20.97 22.56
CA LYS A 17 -12.43 19.68 21.87
C LYS A 17 -13.33 19.77 20.65
N PHE A 18 -14.43 20.51 20.73
CA PHE A 18 -15.34 20.76 19.61
C PHE A 18 -14.67 21.60 18.51
N PHE A 19 -13.92 22.65 18.89
CA PHE A 19 -13.11 23.46 17.97
C PHE A 19 -11.96 22.66 17.33
N LYS A 20 -11.28 21.78 18.08
CA LYS A 20 -10.28 20.83 17.52
C LYS A 20 -10.91 19.83 16.56
N MET A 21 -12.11 19.35 16.85
CA MET A 21 -12.84 18.47 15.94
C MET A 21 -13.24 19.20 14.64
N PHE A 22 -13.66 20.47 14.73
CA PHE A 22 -13.94 21.31 13.56
C PHE A 22 -12.67 21.71 12.79
N SER A 23 -11.52 21.86 13.45
CA SER A 23 -10.25 22.14 12.79
C SER A 23 -9.74 20.97 11.96
N ILE A 24 -10.18 19.74 12.25
CA ILE A 24 -9.92 18.56 11.40
C ILE A 24 -10.56 18.77 10.02
N PHE A 25 -11.76 19.34 9.95
CA PHE A 25 -12.45 19.62 8.68
C PHE A 25 -11.86 20.81 7.90
N THR A 26 -11.20 21.76 8.57
CA THR A 26 -10.56 22.91 7.90
C THR A 26 -9.23 22.54 7.24
N ASN A 27 -8.60 21.43 7.63
CA ASN A 27 -7.31 20.96 7.11
C ASN A 27 -7.44 19.85 6.06
N ILE A 28 -8.63 19.60 5.52
CA ILE A 28 -8.84 18.60 4.47
C ILE A 28 -8.15 19.06 3.17
N ASN A 29 -7.31 18.19 2.62
CA ASN A 29 -6.72 18.42 1.31
C ASN A 29 -7.81 18.27 0.22
N LYS A 30 -8.32 19.40 -0.27
CA LYS A 30 -9.44 19.46 -1.22
C LYS A 30 -9.18 18.63 -2.49
N LYS A 31 -7.96 18.69 -3.04
CA LYS A 31 -7.59 17.92 -4.24
C LYS A 31 -7.64 16.42 -3.99
N ALA A 32 -7.10 15.97 -2.85
CA ALA A 32 -7.13 14.56 -2.47
C ALA A 32 -8.56 14.08 -2.20
N PHE A 33 -9.39 14.92 -1.59
CA PHE A 33 -10.77 14.62 -1.30
C PHE A 33 -11.60 14.45 -2.59
N ILE A 34 -11.47 15.36 -3.55
CA ILE A 34 -12.14 15.26 -4.85
C ILE A 34 -11.70 13.98 -5.58
N ASN A 35 -10.40 13.69 -5.62
CA ASN A 35 -9.90 12.46 -6.25
C ASN A 35 -10.48 11.20 -5.59
N ALA A 36 -10.62 11.20 -4.26
CA ALA A 36 -11.20 10.08 -3.53
C ALA A 36 -12.69 9.90 -3.84
N ILE A 37 -13.46 10.98 -3.91
CA ILE A 37 -14.88 10.94 -4.34
C ILE A 37 -14.99 10.38 -5.76
N ILE A 38 -14.22 10.91 -6.71
CA ILE A 38 -14.26 10.46 -8.10
C ILE A 38 -13.97 8.95 -8.19
N ALA A 39 -12.91 8.50 -7.52
CA ALA A 39 -12.55 7.07 -7.52
C ALA A 39 -13.65 6.19 -6.91
N THR A 40 -14.27 6.65 -5.82
CA THR A 40 -15.38 5.95 -5.18
C THR A 40 -16.60 5.85 -6.12
N LEU A 41 -16.95 6.95 -6.80
CA LEU A 41 -18.04 6.96 -7.78
C LEU A 41 -17.74 6.04 -8.98
N VAL A 42 -16.47 5.99 -9.41
CA VAL A 42 -16.04 5.06 -10.48
C VAL A 42 -16.22 3.60 -10.03
N VAL A 43 -15.88 3.24 -8.79
CA VAL A 43 -16.09 1.87 -8.26
C VAL A 43 -17.58 1.55 -8.20
N ILE A 44 -18.42 2.48 -7.74
CA ILE A 44 -19.89 2.29 -7.70
C ILE A 44 -20.42 2.09 -9.14
N ALA A 45 -20.07 2.96 -10.07
CA ALA A 45 -20.49 2.85 -11.46
C ALA A 45 -20.02 1.54 -12.11
N ALA A 46 -18.75 1.15 -11.87
CA ALA A 46 -18.21 -0.12 -12.36
C ALA A 46 -18.94 -1.34 -11.78
N THR A 47 -19.39 -1.25 -10.51
CA THR A 47 -20.21 -2.31 -9.91
C THR A 47 -21.58 -2.40 -10.59
N VAL A 48 -22.27 -1.28 -10.79
CA VAL A 48 -23.59 -1.26 -11.44
C VAL A 48 -23.48 -1.78 -12.88
N ILE A 49 -22.51 -1.31 -13.65
CA ILE A 49 -22.33 -1.73 -15.06
C ILE A 49 -21.91 -3.20 -15.16
N GLY A 50 -20.89 -3.60 -14.39
CA GLY A 50 -20.32 -4.94 -14.48
C GLY A 50 -21.22 -6.04 -13.90
N SER A 51 -22.15 -5.68 -13.00
CA SER A 51 -23.19 -6.60 -12.49
C SER A 51 -24.48 -6.61 -13.31
N VAL A 52 -24.46 -6.03 -14.50
CA VAL A 52 -25.65 -5.94 -15.37
C VAL A 52 -26.82 -5.27 -14.62
N ASN A 53 -26.61 -4.00 -14.22
CA ASN A 53 -27.57 -3.23 -13.43
C ASN A 53 -27.98 -3.92 -12.11
N LEU A 54 -27.01 -4.46 -11.39
CA LEU A 54 -27.15 -5.15 -10.10
C LEU A 54 -27.92 -6.49 -10.18
N GLN A 55 -28.22 -7.02 -11.34
CA GLN A 55 -28.86 -8.32 -11.49
C GLN A 55 -27.99 -9.47 -10.95
N ASN A 56 -26.69 -9.36 -11.12
CA ASN A 56 -25.70 -10.35 -10.64
C ASN A 56 -25.04 -9.94 -9.32
N PHE A 57 -25.56 -8.91 -8.64
CA PHE A 57 -25.05 -8.48 -7.33
C PHE A 57 -25.74 -9.27 -6.21
N ASP A 58 -24.94 -9.94 -5.38
CA ASP A 58 -25.45 -10.66 -4.21
C ASP A 58 -25.62 -9.72 -3.02
N ALA A 59 -26.84 -9.55 -2.54
CA ALA A 59 -27.18 -8.72 -1.39
C ALA A 59 -26.44 -9.17 -0.10
N ALA A 60 -26.09 -10.44 0.04
CA ALA A 60 -25.30 -10.95 1.17
C ALA A 60 -23.89 -10.33 1.22
N LEU A 61 -23.38 -9.83 0.09
CA LEU A 61 -22.06 -9.21 -0.02
C LEU A 61 -22.08 -7.68 0.16
N SER A 62 -23.22 -7.08 0.54
CA SER A 62 -23.35 -5.62 0.71
C SER A 62 -22.37 -5.03 1.73
N ILE A 63 -22.07 -5.77 2.82
CA ILE A 63 -21.09 -5.34 3.84
C ILE A 63 -19.67 -5.24 3.23
N TYR A 64 -19.30 -6.18 2.38
CA TYR A 64 -18.00 -6.17 1.68
C TYR A 64 -17.93 -5.00 0.70
N PHE A 65 -19.01 -4.72 -0.01
CA PHE A 65 -19.09 -3.58 -0.90
C PHE A 65 -18.93 -2.26 -0.16
N PHE A 66 -19.64 -2.07 0.96
CA PHE A 66 -19.47 -0.91 1.84
C PHE A 66 -18.00 -0.76 2.34
N GLY A 67 -17.42 -1.85 2.83
CA GLY A 67 -16.00 -1.87 3.23
C GLY A 67 -15.06 -1.46 2.09
N THR A 68 -15.36 -1.91 0.86
CA THR A 68 -14.58 -1.54 -0.33
C THR A 68 -14.73 -0.07 -0.70
N ILE A 69 -15.92 0.52 -0.56
CA ILE A 69 -16.13 1.96 -0.74
C ILE A 69 -15.28 2.76 0.25
N CYS A 70 -15.32 2.40 1.53
CA CYS A 70 -14.50 3.04 2.57
C CYS A 70 -13.00 2.89 2.31
N MET A 71 -12.55 1.69 1.93
CA MET A 71 -11.18 1.41 1.55
C MET A 71 -10.75 2.24 0.36
N THR A 72 -11.54 2.27 -0.71
CA THR A 72 -11.22 3.02 -1.94
C THR A 72 -11.06 4.51 -1.64
N PHE A 73 -12.02 5.09 -0.93
CA PHE A 73 -11.95 6.49 -0.51
C PHE A 73 -10.67 6.77 0.28
N GLY A 74 -10.41 5.99 1.32
CA GLY A 74 -9.25 6.18 2.19
C GLY A 74 -7.93 6.00 1.46
N VAL A 75 -7.80 4.94 0.65
CA VAL A 75 -6.57 4.65 -0.12
C VAL A 75 -6.29 5.77 -1.14
N VAL A 76 -7.31 6.20 -1.90
CA VAL A 76 -7.12 7.22 -2.93
C VAL A 76 -6.83 8.58 -2.30
N TYR A 77 -7.48 8.91 -1.17
CA TYR A 77 -7.18 10.12 -0.41
C TYR A 77 -5.71 10.15 0.04
N HIS A 78 -5.26 9.12 0.76
CA HIS A 78 -3.89 9.01 1.24
C HIS A 78 -2.86 8.97 0.11
N HIS A 79 -3.14 8.24 -0.97
CA HIS A 79 -2.28 8.19 -2.14
C HIS A 79 -2.16 9.55 -2.84
N SER A 80 -3.28 10.30 -2.93
CA SER A 80 -3.28 11.64 -3.51
C SER A 80 -2.48 12.63 -2.66
N VAL A 81 -2.59 12.58 -1.33
CA VAL A 81 -1.77 13.38 -0.42
C VAL A 81 -0.29 13.01 -0.54
N TRP A 82 0.02 11.71 -0.58
CA TRP A 82 1.39 11.23 -0.75
C TRP A 82 2.02 11.70 -2.06
N LYS A 83 1.28 11.68 -3.17
CA LYS A 83 1.74 12.18 -4.48
C LYS A 83 2.01 13.68 -4.52
N GLN A 84 1.41 14.47 -3.64
CA GLN A 84 1.61 15.92 -3.57
C GLN A 84 2.91 16.32 -2.85
N ARG A 85 3.62 15.38 -2.24
CA ARG A 85 4.95 15.66 -1.67
C ARG A 85 5.94 16.01 -2.79
N PRO A 86 6.72 17.09 -2.68
CA PRO A 86 7.54 17.60 -3.79
C PRO A 86 8.45 16.54 -4.42
N ALA A 87 9.19 15.80 -3.60
CA ALA A 87 10.06 14.74 -4.09
C ALA A 87 9.29 13.63 -4.82
N THR A 88 8.12 13.20 -4.26
CA THR A 88 7.28 12.17 -4.88
C THR A 88 6.70 12.66 -6.20
N GLN A 89 6.24 13.93 -6.24
CA GLN A 89 5.69 14.55 -7.43
C GLN A 89 6.74 14.62 -8.54
N LYS A 90 7.98 15.00 -8.21
CA LYS A 90 9.09 15.08 -9.16
C LYS A 90 9.43 13.70 -9.74
N TYR A 91 9.60 12.68 -8.87
CA TYR A 91 9.80 11.29 -9.32
C TYR A 91 8.65 10.78 -10.21
N TRP A 92 7.41 11.10 -9.85
CA TRP A 92 6.23 10.70 -10.62
C TRP A 92 6.22 11.34 -12.00
N LYS A 93 6.48 12.66 -12.08
CA LYS A 93 6.56 13.41 -13.34
C LYS A 93 7.67 12.84 -14.23
N ARG A 94 8.90 12.71 -13.72
CA ARG A 94 10.04 12.14 -14.44
C ARG A 94 9.78 10.71 -14.94
N THR A 95 9.14 9.86 -14.13
CA THR A 95 8.81 8.50 -14.55
C THR A 95 7.93 8.48 -15.79
N TRP A 96 6.90 9.32 -15.83
CA TRP A 96 6.02 9.39 -17.00
C TRP A 96 6.74 10.02 -18.21
N GLU A 97 7.56 11.04 -18.02
CA GLU A 97 8.39 11.63 -19.08
C GLU A 97 9.27 10.57 -19.74
N PHE A 98 9.88 9.68 -18.96
CA PHE A 98 10.72 8.60 -19.49
C PHE A 98 9.90 7.52 -20.20
N ILE A 99 8.80 7.06 -19.59
CA ILE A 99 7.93 6.04 -20.19
C ILE A 99 7.38 6.50 -21.55
N PHE A 100 7.05 7.78 -21.71
CA PHE A 100 6.53 8.33 -22.96
C PHE A 100 7.61 9.00 -23.83
N SER A 101 8.90 8.77 -23.57
CA SER A 101 10.00 9.26 -24.36
C SER A 101 10.27 8.40 -25.61
N LYS A 102 11.20 8.84 -26.46
CA LYS A 102 11.66 8.06 -27.61
C LYS A 102 12.28 6.71 -27.23
N ASP A 103 12.80 6.61 -25.99
CA ASP A 103 13.40 5.40 -25.42
C ASP A 103 12.37 4.46 -24.78
N TYR A 104 11.06 4.65 -25.03
CA TYR A 104 9.95 3.84 -24.54
C TYR A 104 10.22 2.33 -24.50
N PRO A 105 10.78 1.68 -25.58
CA PRO A 105 10.96 0.24 -25.57
C PRO A 105 11.94 -0.24 -24.47
N ILE A 106 12.97 0.55 -24.19
CA ILE A 106 13.96 0.24 -23.16
C ILE A 106 13.31 0.30 -21.78
N TYR A 107 12.58 1.39 -21.50
CA TYR A 107 11.91 1.55 -20.21
C TYR A 107 10.78 0.55 -20.01
N MET A 108 10.02 0.20 -21.05
CA MET A 108 8.95 -0.80 -20.93
C MET A 108 9.50 -2.18 -20.61
N LYS A 109 10.64 -2.59 -21.23
CA LYS A 109 11.35 -3.81 -20.88
C LYS A 109 11.73 -3.82 -19.39
N GLU A 110 12.26 -2.70 -18.89
CA GLU A 110 12.61 -2.58 -17.48
C GLU A 110 11.37 -2.56 -16.55
N VAL A 111 10.28 -1.90 -16.94
CA VAL A 111 9.00 -1.95 -16.21
C VAL A 111 8.53 -3.38 -16.04
N VAL A 112 8.48 -4.15 -17.13
CA VAL A 112 8.05 -5.56 -17.11
C VAL A 112 9.00 -6.39 -16.24
N ARG A 113 10.32 -6.27 -16.44
CA ARG A 113 11.33 -6.99 -15.68
C ARG A 113 11.24 -6.70 -14.18
N LEU A 114 11.13 -5.43 -13.80
CA LEU A 114 11.04 -5.00 -12.41
C LEU A 114 9.72 -5.39 -11.77
N SER A 115 8.61 -5.31 -12.51
CA SER A 115 7.30 -5.75 -12.04
C SER A 115 7.28 -7.24 -11.75
N ILE A 116 7.76 -8.06 -12.66
CA ILE A 116 7.88 -9.51 -12.45
C ILE A 116 8.80 -9.79 -11.26
N ARG A 117 10.00 -9.20 -11.22
CA ARG A 117 10.99 -9.47 -10.17
C ARG A 117 10.55 -8.99 -8.78
N ASN A 118 10.00 -7.76 -8.70
CA ASN A 118 9.80 -7.06 -7.42
C ASN A 118 8.35 -7.01 -6.96
N ILE A 119 7.36 -7.07 -7.87
CA ILE A 119 5.95 -7.11 -7.49
C ILE A 119 5.49 -8.56 -7.42
N LEU A 120 5.64 -9.34 -8.52
CA LEU A 120 5.16 -10.71 -8.56
C LEU A 120 5.98 -11.64 -7.66
N PHE A 121 7.32 -11.72 -7.86
CA PHE A 121 8.20 -12.62 -7.10
C PHE A 121 8.80 -11.99 -5.84
N GLN A 122 8.66 -10.70 -5.62
CA GLN A 122 9.10 -9.97 -4.41
C GLN A 122 10.56 -10.22 -4.03
N LYS A 123 11.42 -10.44 -5.04
CA LYS A 123 12.84 -10.81 -4.85
C LYS A 123 13.67 -9.76 -4.10
N PHE A 124 13.19 -8.53 -3.98
CA PHE A 124 13.83 -7.48 -3.17
C PHE A 124 13.88 -7.80 -1.66
N ILE A 125 13.06 -8.76 -1.19
CA ILE A 125 13.06 -9.20 0.22
C ILE A 125 14.11 -10.29 0.45
N MET A 126 14.44 -11.08 -0.58
CA MET A 126 15.33 -12.25 -0.47
C MET A 126 16.71 -11.96 0.16
N PRO A 127 17.39 -10.82 -0.12
CA PRO A 127 18.66 -10.47 0.53
C PRO A 127 18.54 -10.26 2.04
N ARG A 128 17.32 -10.01 2.54
CA ARG A 128 17.05 -9.80 3.98
C ARG A 128 16.73 -11.10 4.72
N GLY A 129 16.75 -12.25 4.03
CA GLY A 129 16.50 -13.59 4.56
C GLY A 129 15.49 -14.38 3.73
N ARG A 130 15.84 -15.65 3.43
CA ARG A 130 15.02 -16.54 2.60
C ARG A 130 13.66 -16.86 3.24
N MET A 131 13.63 -17.16 4.54
CA MET A 131 12.38 -17.43 5.27
C MET A 131 11.48 -16.19 5.32
N ARG A 132 12.06 -14.99 5.48
CA ARG A 132 11.33 -13.73 5.43
C ARG A 132 10.72 -13.50 4.05
N TRP A 133 11.46 -13.79 2.99
CA TRP A 133 10.95 -13.71 1.63
C TRP A 133 9.82 -14.70 1.41
N PHE A 134 10.00 -15.96 1.80
CA PHE A 134 9.02 -17.03 1.61
C PHE A 134 7.71 -16.72 2.34
N GLY A 135 7.77 -16.36 3.62
CA GLY A 135 6.57 -15.98 4.40
C GLY A 135 5.84 -14.79 3.79
N HIS A 136 6.57 -13.75 3.36
CA HIS A 136 5.96 -12.59 2.72
C HIS A 136 5.39 -12.94 1.33
N PHE A 137 6.03 -13.81 0.57
CA PHE A 137 5.56 -14.26 -0.73
C PHE A 137 4.25 -15.04 -0.60
N LEU A 138 4.15 -15.98 0.32
CA LEU A 138 2.90 -16.71 0.60
C LEU A 138 1.78 -15.75 1.00
N LEU A 139 2.04 -14.88 1.96
CA LEU A 139 1.08 -13.89 2.43
C LEU A 139 0.59 -12.99 1.31
N ALA A 140 1.51 -12.36 0.58
CA ALA A 140 1.14 -11.37 -0.44
C ALA A 140 0.47 -12.03 -1.65
N THR A 141 0.94 -13.20 -2.10
CA THR A 141 0.32 -13.93 -3.22
C THR A 141 -1.07 -14.44 -2.83
N GLY A 142 -1.20 -15.03 -1.62
CA GLY A 142 -2.49 -15.46 -1.10
C GLY A 142 -3.49 -14.29 -1.01
N CYS A 143 -3.08 -13.16 -0.44
CA CYS A 143 -3.93 -11.96 -0.39
C CYS A 143 -4.31 -11.46 -1.79
N LEU A 144 -3.35 -11.37 -2.73
CA LEU A 144 -3.62 -10.85 -4.07
C LEU A 144 -4.65 -11.68 -4.82
N ILE A 145 -4.53 -13.02 -4.76
CA ILE A 145 -5.49 -13.94 -5.39
C ILE A 145 -6.84 -13.83 -4.68
N SER A 146 -6.87 -13.83 -3.34
CA SER A 146 -8.11 -13.68 -2.58
C SER A 146 -8.84 -12.38 -2.93
N PHE A 147 -8.12 -11.25 -3.02
CA PHE A 147 -8.70 -9.97 -3.45
C PHE A 147 -9.29 -10.05 -4.86
N ALA A 148 -8.55 -10.62 -5.81
CA ALA A 148 -9.02 -10.72 -7.19
C ALA A 148 -10.33 -11.52 -7.31
N VAL A 149 -10.41 -12.65 -6.61
CA VAL A 149 -11.61 -13.50 -6.59
C VAL A 149 -12.75 -12.84 -5.82
N THR A 150 -12.49 -12.35 -4.61
CA THR A 150 -13.53 -11.76 -3.75
C THR A 150 -14.12 -10.50 -4.39
N PHE A 151 -13.31 -9.63 -4.98
CA PHE A 151 -13.82 -8.44 -5.66
C PHE A 151 -14.64 -8.80 -6.90
N GLY A 152 -14.20 -9.80 -7.68
CA GLY A 152 -14.97 -10.30 -8.80
C GLY A 152 -16.36 -10.76 -8.39
N LEU A 153 -16.46 -11.53 -7.31
CA LEU A 153 -17.72 -12.02 -6.75
C LEU A 153 -18.54 -10.90 -6.11
N THR A 154 -17.92 -10.07 -5.25
CA THR A 154 -18.59 -8.98 -4.52
C THR A 154 -19.26 -7.96 -5.43
N PHE A 155 -18.61 -7.65 -6.55
CA PHE A 155 -19.15 -6.69 -7.51
C PHE A 155 -20.10 -7.30 -8.53
N GLY A 156 -20.34 -8.61 -8.47
CA GLY A 156 -21.13 -9.32 -9.47
C GLY A 156 -20.47 -9.37 -10.85
N TRP A 157 -19.17 -9.07 -10.92
CA TRP A 157 -18.40 -9.15 -12.18
C TRP A 157 -18.10 -10.59 -12.57
N MET A 158 -18.05 -11.48 -11.60
CA MET A 158 -17.86 -12.91 -11.78
C MET A 158 -18.94 -13.67 -11.02
N HIS A 159 -19.60 -14.58 -11.69
CA HIS A 159 -20.54 -15.50 -11.07
C HIS A 159 -20.54 -16.85 -11.82
N PHE A 160 -21.12 -17.86 -11.16
CA PHE A 160 -21.22 -19.21 -11.70
C PHE A 160 -22.67 -19.61 -11.79
N THR A 161 -23.07 -20.20 -12.90
CA THR A 161 -24.40 -20.76 -13.09
C THR A 161 -24.31 -22.21 -13.56
N LEU A 162 -25.33 -23.00 -13.30
CA LEU A 162 -25.45 -24.30 -13.90
C LEU A 162 -25.86 -24.12 -15.36
N LYS A 163 -25.21 -24.83 -16.27
CA LYS A 163 -25.55 -24.78 -17.69
C LYS A 163 -26.92 -25.38 -17.93
N GLU A 164 -27.79 -24.67 -18.67
CA GLU A 164 -29.13 -25.14 -18.98
C GLU A 164 -29.13 -26.53 -19.63
N GLY A 165 -30.03 -27.41 -19.17
CA GLY A 165 -30.14 -28.78 -19.67
C GLY A 165 -29.06 -29.76 -19.16
N THR A 166 -28.21 -29.36 -18.23
CA THR A 166 -27.21 -30.22 -17.59
C THR A 166 -27.30 -30.18 -16.08
N ILE A 167 -26.80 -31.23 -15.41
CA ILE A 167 -26.82 -31.34 -13.93
C ILE A 167 -25.42 -31.20 -13.33
N ASP A 168 -24.37 -31.19 -14.15
CA ASP A 168 -22.97 -31.28 -13.72
C ASP A 168 -22.04 -30.28 -14.46
N MET A 169 -22.60 -29.50 -15.40
CA MET A 169 -21.82 -28.52 -16.16
C MET A 169 -22.06 -27.11 -15.60
N TYR A 170 -20.98 -26.44 -15.23
CA TYR A 170 -21.00 -25.05 -14.77
C TYR A 170 -20.48 -24.10 -15.83
N GLU A 171 -21.06 -22.93 -15.88
CA GLU A 171 -20.62 -21.80 -16.69
C GLU A 171 -20.09 -20.69 -15.79
N THR A 172 -18.90 -20.18 -16.13
CA THR A 172 -18.35 -18.99 -15.49
C THR A 172 -18.70 -17.79 -16.33
N HIS A 173 -19.32 -16.80 -15.72
CA HIS A 173 -19.65 -15.54 -16.36
C HIS A 173 -18.73 -14.45 -15.84
N MET A 174 -18.24 -13.59 -16.73
CA MET A 174 -17.49 -12.38 -16.39
C MET A 174 -18.11 -11.18 -17.10
N MET A 175 -18.49 -10.15 -16.37
CA MET A 175 -19.14 -8.94 -16.90
C MET A 175 -20.37 -9.25 -17.77
N GLY A 176 -21.12 -10.30 -17.45
CA GLY A 176 -22.30 -10.76 -18.20
C GLY A 176 -22.00 -11.68 -19.40
N PHE A 177 -20.72 -11.97 -19.69
CA PHE A 177 -20.33 -12.88 -20.78
C PHE A 177 -19.91 -14.23 -20.24
N THR A 178 -20.36 -15.33 -20.87
CA THR A 178 -19.86 -16.66 -20.56
C THR A 178 -18.44 -16.82 -21.10
N VAL A 179 -17.48 -17.03 -20.20
CA VAL A 179 -16.06 -17.12 -20.57
C VAL A 179 -15.53 -18.54 -20.54
N MET A 180 -16.16 -19.43 -19.77
CA MET A 180 -15.72 -20.82 -19.63
C MET A 180 -16.88 -21.72 -19.21
N THR A 181 -16.88 -22.97 -19.70
CA THR A 181 -17.79 -24.04 -19.26
C THR A 181 -16.95 -25.24 -18.84
N PHE A 182 -17.26 -25.84 -17.68
CA PHE A 182 -16.51 -26.97 -17.15
C PHE A 182 -17.42 -27.93 -16.37
N PRO A 183 -17.12 -29.25 -16.39
CA PRO A 183 -17.85 -30.22 -15.58
C PRO A 183 -17.43 -30.15 -14.10
N LEU A 184 -18.39 -30.38 -13.20
CA LEU A 184 -18.20 -30.33 -11.74
C LEU A 184 -17.13 -31.31 -11.25
N ASN A 185 -17.11 -32.53 -11.81
CA ASN A 185 -16.23 -33.62 -11.38
C ASN A 185 -14.82 -33.53 -12.02
N THR A 186 -14.26 -32.33 -12.08
CA THR A 186 -12.94 -32.09 -12.64
C THR A 186 -11.99 -31.41 -11.67
N VAL A 187 -10.67 -31.61 -11.88
CA VAL A 187 -9.65 -30.91 -11.12
C VAL A 187 -9.80 -29.39 -11.26
N MET A 188 -10.24 -28.90 -12.43
CA MET A 188 -10.51 -27.49 -12.67
C MET A 188 -11.59 -26.96 -11.72
N ALA A 189 -12.73 -27.66 -11.60
CA ALA A 189 -13.80 -27.29 -10.68
C ALA A 189 -13.29 -27.25 -9.24
N THR A 190 -12.55 -28.27 -8.82
CA THR A 190 -11.96 -28.36 -7.48
C THR A 190 -11.04 -27.15 -7.19
N ILE A 191 -10.18 -26.77 -8.13
CA ILE A 191 -9.30 -25.62 -7.98
C ILE A 191 -10.12 -24.31 -7.90
N LEU A 192 -11.07 -24.12 -8.80
CA LEU A 192 -11.86 -22.88 -8.86
C LEU A 192 -12.72 -22.67 -7.62
N PHE A 193 -13.45 -23.68 -7.19
CA PHE A 193 -14.35 -23.57 -6.02
C PHE A 193 -13.61 -23.57 -4.68
N HIS A 194 -12.36 -24.06 -4.62
CA HIS A 194 -11.56 -24.06 -3.39
C HIS A 194 -10.39 -23.04 -3.42
N ILE A 195 -10.34 -22.14 -4.40
CA ILE A 195 -9.22 -21.19 -4.54
C ILE A 195 -9.07 -20.32 -3.29
N LEU A 196 -10.15 -19.87 -2.66
CA LEU A 196 -10.14 -19.10 -1.42
C LEU A 196 -9.67 -19.93 -0.22
N VAL A 197 -9.91 -21.24 -0.20
CA VAL A 197 -9.39 -22.14 0.83
C VAL A 197 -7.87 -22.24 0.74
N TRP A 198 -7.34 -22.48 -0.44
CA TRP A 198 -5.88 -22.56 -0.66
C TRP A 198 -5.19 -21.25 -0.34
N THR A 199 -5.77 -20.14 -0.77
CA THR A 199 -5.19 -18.82 -0.49
C THR A 199 -5.27 -18.45 0.98
N ALA A 200 -6.33 -18.83 1.71
CA ALA A 200 -6.42 -18.64 3.15
C ALA A 200 -5.32 -19.40 3.90
N ILE A 201 -5.04 -20.66 3.51
CA ILE A 201 -3.93 -21.44 4.07
C ILE A 201 -2.58 -20.75 3.80
N MET A 202 -2.35 -20.26 2.57
CA MET A 202 -1.14 -19.52 2.22
C MET A 202 -0.97 -18.27 3.11
N VAL A 203 -2.03 -17.50 3.32
CA VAL A 203 -2.01 -16.30 4.16
C VAL A 203 -1.71 -16.66 5.61
N ILE A 204 -2.37 -17.67 6.17
CA ILE A 204 -2.14 -18.12 7.56
C ILE A 204 -0.68 -18.54 7.75
N VAL A 205 -0.15 -19.41 6.89
CA VAL A 205 1.24 -19.86 6.96
C VAL A 205 2.21 -18.67 6.84
N GLY A 206 1.96 -17.76 5.90
CA GLY A 206 2.75 -16.55 5.75
C GLY A 206 2.71 -15.65 6.99
N CYS A 207 1.54 -15.47 7.59
CA CYS A 207 1.36 -14.72 8.84
C CYS A 207 2.10 -15.38 10.01
N LEU A 208 1.99 -16.70 10.17
CA LEU A 208 2.68 -17.43 11.24
C LEU A 208 4.19 -17.29 11.16
N ILE A 209 4.77 -17.38 9.95
CA ILE A 209 6.22 -17.14 9.73
C ILE A 209 6.59 -15.70 10.14
N MET A 210 5.76 -14.72 9.78
CA MET A 210 6.01 -13.32 10.13
C MET A 210 5.82 -13.05 11.63
N MET A 211 4.85 -13.69 12.29
CA MET A 211 4.63 -13.60 13.74
C MET A 211 5.76 -14.25 14.51
N HIS A 212 6.17 -15.49 14.15
CA HIS A 212 7.29 -16.19 14.78
C HIS A 212 8.54 -15.30 14.81
N ARG A 213 8.87 -14.66 13.69
CA ARG A 213 10.00 -13.75 13.64
C ARG A 213 9.90 -12.60 14.65
N ARG A 214 8.69 -12.08 14.93
CA ARG A 214 8.47 -10.99 15.88
C ARG A 214 8.63 -11.42 17.34
N PHE A 215 8.53 -12.72 17.62
CA PHE A 215 8.81 -13.28 18.95
C PHE A 215 10.30 -13.58 19.19
N VAL A 216 11.06 -13.82 18.11
CA VAL A 216 12.46 -14.29 18.24
C VAL A 216 13.48 -13.18 17.98
N ASP A 217 13.16 -12.19 17.13
CA ASP A 217 14.09 -11.11 16.76
C ASP A 217 14.04 -9.99 17.81
N GLU A 218 15.06 -9.91 18.67
CA GLU A 218 15.16 -8.93 19.77
C GLU A 218 15.05 -7.50 19.31
N GLY A 219 15.64 -7.16 18.14
CA GLY A 219 15.54 -5.84 17.54
C GLY A 219 14.11 -5.46 17.14
N LEU A 220 13.30 -6.45 16.73
CA LEU A 220 11.88 -6.23 16.46
C LEU A 220 11.08 -6.12 17.74
N ILE A 221 11.35 -6.94 18.74
CA ILE A 221 10.67 -6.90 20.05
C ILE A 221 10.79 -5.50 20.66
N ALA A 222 11.97 -4.89 20.59
CA ALA A 222 12.23 -3.57 21.13
C ALA A 222 11.55 -2.42 20.37
N THR A 223 11.20 -2.61 19.09
CA THR A 223 10.75 -1.53 18.20
C THR A 223 9.36 -1.72 17.60
N GLN A 224 8.71 -2.84 17.89
CA GLN A 224 7.38 -3.15 17.34
C GLN A 224 6.26 -2.44 18.07
N TRP A 225 5.23 -2.08 17.32
CA TRP A 225 4.01 -1.46 17.82
C TRP A 225 2.81 -2.37 17.51
N PHE A 226 1.88 -2.51 18.47
CA PHE A 226 0.73 -3.37 18.30
C PHE A 226 -0.09 -3.01 17.02
N GLU A 227 -0.48 -1.75 16.89
CA GLU A 227 -1.29 -1.27 15.78
C GLU A 227 -0.61 -1.43 14.40
N ARG A 228 0.71 -1.23 14.36
CA ARG A 228 1.46 -1.24 13.10
C ARG A 228 1.96 -2.62 12.69
N ASP A 229 2.26 -3.46 13.67
CA ASP A 229 3.01 -4.70 13.44
C ASP A 229 2.18 -5.95 13.67
N TRP A 230 1.35 -5.96 14.70
CA TRP A 230 0.54 -7.11 15.10
C TRP A 230 -0.87 -7.07 14.54
N LEU A 231 -1.57 -5.95 14.68
CA LEU A 231 -2.97 -5.82 14.24
C LEU A 231 -3.18 -6.20 12.77
N PRO A 232 -2.31 -5.80 11.81
CA PRO A 232 -2.45 -6.25 10.42
C PRO A 232 -2.37 -7.76 10.25
N LEU A 233 -1.46 -8.43 10.96
CA LEU A 233 -1.34 -9.89 10.88
C LEU A 233 -2.52 -10.59 11.53
N ILE A 234 -2.98 -10.07 12.68
CA ILE A 234 -4.17 -10.61 13.38
C ILE A 234 -5.41 -10.48 12.49
N LEU A 235 -5.62 -9.34 11.84
CA LEU A 235 -6.76 -9.15 10.93
C LEU A 235 -6.70 -10.11 9.74
N LEU A 236 -5.53 -10.32 9.14
CA LEU A 236 -5.37 -11.29 8.05
C LEU A 236 -5.65 -12.73 8.51
N VAL A 237 -5.15 -13.11 9.67
CA VAL A 237 -5.46 -14.44 10.25
C VAL A 237 -6.94 -14.55 10.54
N ALA A 238 -7.58 -13.54 11.14
CA ALA A 238 -9.00 -13.54 11.45
C ALA A 238 -9.86 -13.70 10.20
N VAL A 239 -9.59 -12.92 9.14
CA VAL A 239 -10.29 -13.06 7.85
C VAL A 239 -10.10 -14.46 7.26
N SER A 240 -8.88 -14.98 7.28
CA SER A 240 -8.59 -16.31 6.72
C SER A 240 -9.23 -17.43 7.51
N VAL A 241 -9.16 -17.39 8.84
CA VAL A 241 -9.76 -18.42 9.72
C VAL A 241 -11.27 -18.40 9.65
N THR A 242 -11.89 -17.22 9.65
CA THR A 242 -13.35 -17.12 9.52
C THR A 242 -13.85 -17.56 8.14
N GLY A 243 -13.08 -17.29 7.08
CA GLY A 243 -13.36 -17.81 5.74
C GLY A 243 -13.25 -19.34 5.65
N LEU A 244 -12.20 -19.92 6.24
CA LEU A 244 -12.10 -21.37 6.38
C LEU A 244 -13.23 -21.96 7.24
N GLY A 245 -13.72 -21.20 8.24
CA GLY A 245 -14.88 -21.58 9.05
C GLY A 245 -16.15 -21.77 8.22
N ILE A 246 -16.41 -20.88 7.25
CA ILE A 246 -17.53 -21.02 6.30
C ILE A 246 -17.39 -22.30 5.47
N TRP A 247 -16.19 -22.53 4.92
CA TRP A 247 -15.92 -23.74 4.14
C TRP A 247 -16.09 -25.01 4.99
N PHE A 248 -15.60 -25.01 6.24
CA PHE A 248 -15.71 -26.13 7.16
C PHE A 248 -17.16 -26.43 7.53
N ASP A 249 -17.96 -25.40 7.82
CA ASP A 249 -19.38 -25.54 8.14
C ASP A 249 -20.14 -26.15 6.96
N TYR A 250 -19.89 -25.64 5.75
CA TYR A 250 -20.52 -26.17 4.55
C TYR A 250 -20.11 -27.63 4.27
N SER A 251 -18.84 -27.98 4.44
CA SER A 251 -18.30 -29.30 4.07
C SER A 251 -18.60 -30.40 5.09
N TYR A 252 -18.66 -30.06 6.39
CA TYR A 252 -18.70 -31.05 7.48
C TYR A 252 -19.90 -30.89 8.45
N LEU A 253 -20.49 -29.71 8.55
CA LEU A 253 -21.58 -29.41 9.44
C LEU A 253 -22.93 -29.20 8.72
N GLU A 254 -22.98 -29.50 7.42
CA GLU A 254 -24.17 -29.36 6.59
C GLU A 254 -24.78 -27.94 6.60
N GLY A 255 -23.95 -26.91 6.82
CA GLY A 255 -24.37 -25.52 6.86
C GLY A 255 -25.14 -25.09 8.12
N LYS A 256 -25.12 -25.90 9.20
CA LYS A 256 -25.87 -25.62 10.45
C LYS A 256 -25.51 -24.29 11.12
N MET A 257 -24.27 -23.79 10.90
CA MET A 257 -23.77 -22.52 11.44
C MET A 257 -23.52 -21.47 10.35
N SER A 258 -23.99 -21.69 9.13
CA SER A 258 -23.67 -20.89 7.95
C SER A 258 -23.94 -19.40 8.15
N GLN A 259 -25.08 -19.01 8.70
CA GLN A 259 -25.42 -17.62 8.95
C GLN A 259 -24.48 -16.97 9.99
N PHE A 260 -24.18 -17.67 11.08
CA PHE A 260 -23.25 -17.17 12.11
C PHE A 260 -21.85 -16.99 11.55
N MET A 261 -21.32 -17.99 10.83
CA MET A 261 -19.98 -17.92 10.23
C MET A 261 -19.90 -16.84 9.15
N ALA A 262 -20.94 -16.68 8.33
CA ALA A 262 -21.01 -15.64 7.31
C ALA A 262 -20.99 -14.23 7.94
N ILE A 263 -21.74 -14.00 9.03
CA ILE A 263 -21.77 -12.71 9.72
C ILE A 263 -20.39 -12.37 10.33
N ILE A 264 -19.78 -13.32 11.05
CA ILE A 264 -18.45 -13.09 11.65
C ILE A 264 -17.42 -12.81 10.56
N HIS A 265 -17.44 -13.58 9.48
CA HIS A 265 -16.52 -13.37 8.36
C HIS A 265 -16.76 -11.99 7.71
N ALA A 266 -18.00 -11.61 7.47
CA ALA A 266 -18.33 -10.29 6.91
C ALA A 266 -17.81 -9.14 7.79
N ILE A 267 -17.98 -9.24 9.12
CA ILE A 267 -17.45 -8.25 10.07
C ILE A 267 -15.92 -8.18 10.00
N THR A 268 -15.23 -9.33 10.02
CA THR A 268 -13.75 -9.35 9.96
C THR A 268 -13.22 -8.78 8.64
N VAL A 269 -13.87 -9.09 7.51
CA VAL A 269 -13.50 -8.52 6.20
C VAL A 269 -13.75 -7.01 6.18
N ALA A 270 -14.90 -6.53 6.66
CA ALA A 270 -15.19 -5.10 6.71
C ALA A 270 -14.16 -4.35 7.56
N MET A 271 -13.82 -4.86 8.75
CA MET A 271 -12.79 -4.30 9.61
C MET A 271 -11.43 -4.26 8.91
N PHE A 272 -11.05 -5.34 8.24
CA PHE A 272 -9.81 -5.43 7.49
C PHE A 272 -9.76 -4.41 6.34
N LEU A 273 -10.81 -4.32 5.52
CA LEU A 273 -10.90 -3.36 4.41
C LEU A 273 -10.81 -1.91 4.91
N MET A 274 -11.53 -1.56 5.97
CA MET A 274 -11.48 -0.22 6.57
C MET A 274 -10.11 0.11 7.17
N TRP A 275 -9.33 -0.90 7.62
CA TRP A 275 -8.00 -0.70 8.17
C TRP A 275 -6.91 -0.48 7.12
N ILE A 276 -7.08 -1.00 5.90
CA ILE A 276 -6.08 -0.93 4.83
C ILE A 276 -5.52 0.48 4.60
N PRO A 277 -6.31 1.56 4.53
CA PRO A 277 -5.80 2.91 4.28
C PRO A 277 -4.86 3.43 5.37
N PHE A 278 -5.04 3.00 6.61
CA PHE A 278 -4.39 3.60 7.80
C PHE A 278 -3.14 2.83 8.26
N GLY A 279 -3.01 1.55 7.88
CA GLY A 279 -1.97 0.67 8.36
C GLY A 279 -0.81 0.46 7.39
N LYS A 280 0.00 -0.57 7.69
CA LYS A 280 1.10 -1.01 6.82
C LYS A 280 0.62 -1.50 5.44
N PHE A 281 -0.63 -1.89 5.30
CA PHE A 281 -1.17 -2.36 4.02
C PHE A 281 -1.20 -1.28 2.93
N PHE A 282 -1.21 0.00 3.31
CA PHE A 282 -1.11 1.09 2.35
C PHE A 282 0.13 0.99 1.46
N HIS A 283 1.20 0.34 1.93
CA HIS A 283 2.40 0.11 1.12
C HIS A 283 2.12 -0.68 -0.17
N ILE A 284 1.06 -1.50 -0.23
CA ILE A 284 0.67 -2.27 -1.42
C ILE A 284 0.44 -1.31 -2.59
N PHE A 285 -0.25 -0.20 -2.34
CA PHE A 285 -0.57 0.83 -3.33
C PHE A 285 0.64 1.74 -3.67
N GLN A 286 1.65 1.77 -2.80
CA GLN A 286 2.90 2.51 -3.05
C GLN A 286 3.93 1.68 -3.83
N ARG A 287 3.81 0.35 -3.84
CA ARG A 287 4.80 -0.55 -4.48
C ARG A 287 5.00 -0.30 -5.98
N PRO A 288 3.97 -0.04 -6.79
CA PRO A 288 4.16 0.27 -8.21
C PRO A 288 5.07 1.47 -8.44
N ALA A 289 5.04 2.49 -7.56
CA ALA A 289 5.92 3.65 -7.65
C ALA A 289 7.42 3.30 -7.48
N GLN A 290 7.75 2.17 -6.84
CA GLN A 290 9.13 1.70 -6.75
C GLN A 290 9.70 1.33 -8.13
N VAL A 291 8.87 0.88 -9.05
CA VAL A 291 9.29 0.62 -10.44
C VAL A 291 9.72 1.93 -11.10
N GLY A 292 8.91 2.98 -10.97
CA GLY A 292 9.25 4.33 -11.45
C GLY A 292 10.54 4.88 -10.84
N ALA A 293 10.74 4.72 -9.53
CA ALA A 293 11.98 5.14 -8.86
C ALA A 293 13.21 4.37 -9.37
N ASN A 294 13.07 3.11 -9.76
CA ASN A 294 14.17 2.37 -10.39
C ASN A 294 14.47 2.84 -11.81
N ILE A 295 13.44 3.16 -12.61
CA ILE A 295 13.61 3.76 -13.94
C ILE A 295 14.34 5.10 -13.81
N TYR A 296 13.95 5.95 -12.86
CA TYR A 296 14.62 7.20 -12.56
C TYR A 296 16.12 7.00 -12.25
N LYS A 297 16.46 5.99 -11.45
CA LYS A 297 17.87 5.66 -11.15
C LYS A 297 18.64 5.17 -12.37
N ILE A 298 18.01 4.36 -13.22
CA ILE A 298 18.63 3.86 -14.46
C ILE A 298 18.94 5.01 -15.39
N GLU A 299 17.96 5.89 -15.60
CA GLU A 299 18.13 7.05 -16.48
C GLU A 299 19.15 8.06 -15.90
N GLY A 300 19.09 8.30 -14.60
CA GLY A 300 20.06 9.17 -13.92
C GLY A 300 21.50 8.69 -14.12
N LYS A 301 21.76 7.38 -13.99
CA LYS A 301 23.09 6.80 -14.26
C LYS A 301 23.49 6.95 -15.73
N ARG A 302 22.55 6.83 -16.66
CA ARG A 302 22.82 7.01 -18.10
C ARG A 302 23.20 8.44 -18.44
N ARG A 303 22.65 9.43 -17.73
CA ARG A 303 22.97 10.87 -17.91
C ARG A 303 24.27 11.30 -17.25
N GLY A 304 24.80 10.52 -16.31
CA GLY A 304 26.06 10.77 -15.63
C GLY A 304 25.96 10.85 -14.12
N MET A 305 27.11 10.66 -13.50
CA MET A 305 27.27 10.73 -12.04
C MET A 305 27.77 12.11 -11.62
N GLN A 306 27.35 12.53 -10.43
CA GLN A 306 27.82 13.74 -9.79
C GLN A 306 29.09 13.45 -9.00
N THR A 307 30.15 14.24 -9.25
CA THR A 307 31.43 14.16 -8.56
C THR A 307 31.47 15.19 -7.44
N CYS A 308 31.91 14.79 -6.26
CA CYS A 308 32.05 15.69 -5.12
C CYS A 308 33.24 16.67 -5.35
N PRO A 309 33.05 17.99 -5.26
CA PRO A 309 34.15 18.96 -5.46
C PRO A 309 35.25 18.88 -4.39
N HIS A 310 34.96 18.28 -3.22
CA HIS A 310 35.87 18.20 -2.10
C HIS A 310 36.67 16.89 -2.04
N THR A 311 35.99 15.76 -2.34
CA THR A 311 36.64 14.42 -2.24
C THR A 311 36.97 13.80 -3.58
N GLY A 312 36.40 14.29 -4.69
CA GLY A 312 36.55 13.70 -6.02
C GLY A 312 35.70 12.44 -6.25
N ASP A 313 34.92 11.99 -5.26
CA ASP A 313 34.13 10.76 -5.35
C ASP A 313 32.83 10.97 -6.12
N GLU A 314 32.46 9.99 -6.94
CA GLU A 314 31.12 9.88 -7.49
C GLU A 314 30.15 9.36 -6.40
N TYR A 315 29.08 10.08 -6.10
CA TYR A 315 28.21 9.73 -4.98
C TYR A 315 26.72 9.57 -5.35
N THR A 316 26.26 10.24 -6.40
CA THR A 316 24.88 10.15 -6.89
C THR A 316 24.82 10.55 -8.36
N THR A 317 23.61 10.59 -8.96
CA THR A 317 23.45 11.02 -10.35
C THR A 317 23.28 12.54 -10.43
N SER A 318 23.84 13.17 -11.48
CA SER A 318 23.72 14.62 -11.71
C SER A 318 22.26 15.07 -11.77
N MET A 319 21.43 14.29 -12.48
CA MET A 319 19.97 14.53 -12.56
C MET A 319 19.30 14.59 -11.19
N HIS A 320 19.74 13.75 -10.23
CA HIS A 320 19.18 13.76 -8.88
C HIS A 320 19.53 15.04 -8.12
N ILE A 321 20.75 15.54 -8.28
CA ILE A 321 21.16 16.80 -7.66
C ILE A 321 20.41 17.99 -8.27
N GLU A 322 20.26 18.03 -9.58
CA GLU A 322 19.48 19.06 -10.28
C GLU A 322 18.02 19.09 -9.78
N ASP A 323 17.37 17.92 -9.73
CA ASP A 323 15.99 17.81 -9.23
C ASP A 323 15.88 18.21 -7.75
N LEU A 324 16.90 17.91 -6.91
CA LEU A 324 16.90 18.34 -5.51
C LEU A 324 17.10 19.86 -5.38
N LYS A 325 17.98 20.47 -6.18
CA LYS A 325 18.16 21.92 -6.19
C LYS A 325 16.87 22.63 -6.56
N GLU A 326 16.19 22.17 -7.62
CA GLU A 326 14.88 22.72 -8.03
C GLU A 326 13.84 22.63 -6.88
N ILE A 327 13.72 21.47 -6.23
CA ILE A 327 12.78 21.28 -5.12
C ILE A 327 13.12 22.17 -3.91
N THR A 328 14.40 22.33 -3.58
CA THR A 328 14.82 23.17 -2.45
C THR A 328 14.60 24.66 -2.73
N GLN A 329 14.89 25.12 -3.93
CA GLN A 329 14.60 26.48 -4.37
C GLN A 329 13.10 26.81 -4.37
N GLU A 330 12.27 25.91 -4.93
CA GLU A 330 10.79 26.04 -4.87
C GLU A 330 10.25 26.14 -3.44
N ARG A 331 10.97 25.59 -2.47
CA ARG A 331 10.62 25.64 -1.04
C ARG A 331 11.24 26.80 -0.29
N GLY A 332 12.00 27.66 -0.95
CA GLY A 332 12.66 28.82 -0.35
C GLY A 332 13.87 28.47 0.52
N PHE A 333 14.45 27.26 0.34
CA PHE A 333 15.73 26.92 0.98
C PHE A 333 16.88 27.42 0.12
N ASP A 334 17.68 28.31 0.67
CA ASP A 334 18.98 28.65 0.13
C ASP A 334 20.04 27.74 0.74
N LEU A 335 20.65 26.93 -0.11
CA LEU A 335 21.70 25.98 0.26
C LEU A 335 23.03 26.30 -0.43
N GLU A 336 23.19 27.52 -0.92
CA GLU A 336 24.46 28.00 -1.50
C GLU A 336 25.41 28.49 -0.41
N ASN A 337 26.68 28.16 -0.55
CA ASN A 337 27.73 28.69 0.30
C ASN A 337 28.26 30.03 -0.23
N GLU A 338 29.15 30.68 0.51
CA GLU A 338 29.79 31.94 0.13
C GLU A 338 30.57 31.86 -1.22
N GLU A 339 30.94 30.65 -1.66
CA GLU A 339 31.62 30.38 -2.95
C GLU A 339 30.63 30.14 -4.10
N GLY A 340 29.30 30.26 -3.88
CA GLY A 340 28.28 30.01 -4.89
C GLY A 340 28.09 28.52 -5.21
N LYS A 341 28.59 27.60 -4.37
CA LYS A 341 28.38 26.15 -4.50
C LYS A 341 27.26 25.71 -3.62
N SER A 342 26.33 24.92 -4.18
CA SER A 342 25.25 24.36 -3.37
C SER A 342 25.80 23.26 -2.44
N TYR A 343 25.31 23.26 -1.19
CA TYR A 343 25.56 22.17 -0.24
C TYR A 343 25.18 20.79 -0.81
N LEU A 344 24.27 20.73 -1.76
CA LEU A 344 23.85 19.51 -2.44
C LEU A 344 24.92 18.94 -3.39
N ASP A 345 25.89 19.73 -3.85
CA ASP A 345 26.97 19.29 -4.72
C ASP A 345 28.06 18.47 -4.01
N PHE A 346 28.00 18.40 -2.68
CA PHE A 346 28.96 17.65 -1.89
C PHE A 346 28.47 16.27 -1.51
N SER A 347 29.35 15.28 -1.58
CA SER A 347 29.09 13.93 -1.07
C SER A 347 28.85 13.93 0.46
N PRO A 348 28.27 12.88 1.05
CA PRO A 348 28.17 12.76 2.50
C PRO A 348 29.53 12.89 3.20
N GLU A 349 30.60 12.35 2.62
CA GLU A 349 31.96 12.45 3.16
C GLU A 349 32.51 13.88 3.03
N GLY A 350 32.31 14.53 1.87
CA GLY A 350 32.67 15.93 1.68
C GLY A 350 31.97 16.85 2.68
N LYS A 351 30.67 16.62 2.95
CA LYS A 351 29.90 17.37 3.97
C LYS A 351 30.46 17.20 5.38
N ARG A 352 30.82 15.96 5.75
CA ARG A 352 31.47 15.70 7.05
C ARG A 352 32.80 16.38 7.19
N ALA A 353 33.61 16.33 6.14
CA ALA A 353 34.92 17.00 6.13
C ALA A 353 34.80 18.53 6.25
N MET A 354 33.84 19.13 5.52
CA MET A 354 33.55 20.58 5.64
C MET A 354 33.07 20.94 7.04
N LEU A 355 32.18 20.15 7.64
CA LEU A 355 31.69 20.37 9.00
C LEU A 355 32.84 20.26 10.03
N ALA A 356 33.67 19.22 9.91
CA ALA A 356 34.84 19.08 10.76
C ALA A 356 35.80 20.27 10.67
N LYS A 357 36.06 20.78 9.43
CA LYS A 357 36.88 21.97 9.20
C LYS A 357 36.25 23.23 9.81
N ALA A 358 34.93 23.40 9.67
CA ALA A 358 34.22 24.54 10.27
C ALA A 358 34.29 24.49 11.81
N HIS A 359 34.12 23.31 12.40
CA HIS A 359 34.27 23.14 13.85
C HIS A 359 35.70 23.44 14.34
N LEU A 360 36.72 23.00 13.59
CA LEU A 360 38.11 23.29 13.92
C LEU A 360 38.37 24.80 13.88
N LYS A 361 37.88 25.48 12.84
CA LYS A 361 38.00 26.94 12.71
C LYS A 361 37.34 27.67 13.86
N ALA A 362 36.09 27.30 14.18
CA ALA A 362 35.35 27.90 15.29
C ALA A 362 36.07 27.71 16.65
N ARG A 363 36.68 26.55 16.89
CA ARG A 363 37.50 26.31 18.09
C ARG A 363 38.75 27.16 18.13
N GLN A 364 39.43 27.33 17.01
CA GLN A 364 40.61 28.18 16.92
C GLN A 364 40.25 29.66 17.18
N GLU A 365 39.13 30.14 16.67
CA GLU A 365 38.64 31.50 16.87
C GLU A 365 38.12 31.74 18.29
N SER A 366 37.45 30.78 18.90
CA SER A 366 36.94 30.91 20.27
C SER A 366 37.98 30.70 21.37
N GLY A 367 39.12 30.13 21.05
CA GLY A 367 40.19 29.83 22.02
C GLY A 367 39.80 28.77 23.07
N THR A 368 38.65 28.11 22.92
CA THR A 368 38.12 27.11 23.84
C THR A 368 38.00 25.75 23.16
N TYR A 369 38.25 24.67 23.93
CA TYR A 369 38.13 23.29 23.43
C TYR A 369 36.67 22.85 23.27
N PHE A 370 35.76 23.47 24.02
CA PHE A 370 34.30 23.34 23.97
C PHE A 370 33.76 24.71 23.57
N GLY A 371 33.50 24.88 22.29
CA GLY A 371 32.97 26.14 21.75
C GLY A 371 31.57 26.45 22.19
#